data_6fbccda62439e4fdd3e176a07c5aa496
#
_entry.id   6fbccda62439e4fdd3e176a07c5aa496
#
_cell.length_a   1.000
_cell.length_b   1.000
_cell.length_c   1.000
_cell.angle_alpha   90.00
_cell.angle_beta   90.00
_cell.angle_gamma   90.00
#
_symmetry.space_group_name_H-M   'P 1'
#
loop_
_entity.id
_entity.type
_entity.pdbx_description
1 polymer ?
#
loop_
_entity_poly.entity_id
_entity_poly.type
_entity_poly.pdbx_seq_one_letter_code
_entity_poly.pdbx_strand_id
1 'polypeptide(L)'
;MKVLIIENEIYLAQSISSKLADFGYSCEIASCTTDALKDDKFDVVLLSTGLIGQDFYQVIKKHSRSIIILLISYISNDTVSNPIKAGADDYIQKPFMIEELVRKIKLFESYKKYEILNKTYQSLIESFVKTYKTPKYDFKKLRMPFLIVTDKNQYADSFVFNYAKELNLAYEIIDLDSENTADIIKNLKPNSFIYITEFDKLKADSRDEFLNLISNQNVVISSNVDLNILNLDKVIINTNDKGLQADEILTIDEYVKHMILCYQDTFTDTELSKRLGISRKSLWEKRKKHDLTKKK
;
A
#
# COMPACT_ATOMS: atom_id res chain seq x y z
N MET A 1 -24.71 11.46 -4.63
CA MET A 1 -24.36 10.26 -5.44
C MET A 1 -25.49 9.98 -6.41
N LYS A 2 -25.13 9.56 -7.65
CA LYS A 2 -26.08 9.22 -8.71
C LYS A 2 -26.32 7.70 -8.72
N VAL A 3 -27.57 7.27 -8.56
CA VAL A 3 -27.97 5.86 -8.45
C VAL A 3 -28.80 5.47 -9.68
N LEU A 4 -28.41 4.37 -10.33
CA LEU A 4 -29.22 3.73 -11.36
C LEU A 4 -30.00 2.56 -10.74
N ILE A 5 -31.31 2.55 -10.90
CA ILE A 5 -32.19 1.48 -10.43
C ILE A 5 -32.71 0.72 -11.66
N ILE A 6 -32.30 -0.52 -11.81
CA ILE A 6 -32.71 -1.38 -12.93
C ILE A 6 -33.66 -2.44 -12.36
N GLU A 7 -34.97 -2.17 -12.54
CA GLU A 7 -36.03 -2.96 -11.95
C GLU A 7 -37.29 -2.90 -12.85
N ASN A 8 -37.86 -4.06 -13.15
CA ASN A 8 -39.04 -4.16 -13.96
C ASN A 8 -40.35 -3.89 -13.19
N GLU A 9 -40.34 -4.02 -11.86
CA GLU A 9 -41.45 -3.66 -11.00
C GLU A 9 -41.46 -2.15 -10.74
N ILE A 10 -42.20 -1.39 -11.56
CA ILE A 10 -42.20 0.08 -11.56
C ILE A 10 -42.49 0.66 -10.16
N TYR A 11 -43.49 0.12 -9.45
CA TYR A 11 -43.82 0.60 -8.10
C TYR A 11 -42.69 0.40 -7.10
N LEU A 12 -41.99 -0.72 -7.19
CA LEU A 12 -40.83 -0.98 -6.34
C LEU A 12 -39.68 -0.02 -6.67
N ALA A 13 -39.39 0.17 -7.96
CA ALA A 13 -38.34 1.09 -8.40
C ALA A 13 -38.62 2.53 -7.95
N GLN A 14 -39.87 3.01 -8.09
CA GLN A 14 -40.30 4.34 -7.64
C GLN A 14 -40.23 4.48 -6.12
N SER A 15 -40.65 3.45 -5.38
CA SER A 15 -40.55 3.43 -3.91
C SER A 15 -39.12 3.52 -3.44
N ILE A 16 -38.20 2.75 -4.05
CA ILE A 16 -36.74 2.79 -3.75
C ILE A 16 -36.23 4.19 -4.09
N SER A 17 -36.52 4.72 -5.27
CA SER A 17 -36.06 6.03 -5.72
C SER A 17 -36.48 7.15 -4.78
N SER A 18 -37.79 7.19 -4.41
CA SER A 18 -38.30 8.19 -3.49
C SER A 18 -37.61 8.15 -2.13
N LYS A 19 -37.49 6.97 -1.54
CA LYS A 19 -36.85 6.82 -0.24
C LYS A 19 -35.34 7.10 -0.26
N LEU A 20 -34.63 6.75 -1.34
CA LEU A 20 -33.23 7.10 -1.51
C LEU A 20 -33.03 8.61 -1.67
N ALA A 21 -34.00 9.33 -2.27
CA ALA A 21 -33.95 10.78 -2.35
C ALA A 21 -33.98 11.44 -0.97
N ASP A 22 -34.70 10.88 0.02
CA ASP A 22 -34.71 11.35 1.42
C ASP A 22 -33.31 11.27 2.07
N PHE A 23 -32.45 10.35 1.58
CA PHE A 23 -31.05 10.22 2.00
C PHE A 23 -30.06 11.02 1.13
N GLY A 24 -30.56 11.85 0.20
CA GLY A 24 -29.74 12.72 -0.65
C GLY A 24 -29.17 12.06 -1.90
N TYR A 25 -29.69 10.91 -2.33
CA TYR A 25 -29.31 10.27 -3.58
C TYR A 25 -30.14 10.77 -4.75
N SER A 26 -29.52 10.96 -5.92
CA SER A 26 -30.21 11.25 -7.18
C SER A 26 -30.39 9.95 -7.94
N CYS A 27 -31.64 9.56 -8.21
CA CYS A 27 -31.97 8.26 -8.78
C CYS A 27 -32.47 8.39 -10.22
N GLU A 28 -31.99 7.48 -11.08
CA GLU A 28 -32.56 7.20 -12.39
C GLU A 28 -33.11 5.78 -12.42
N ILE A 29 -34.26 5.58 -13.09
CA ILE A 29 -34.92 4.28 -13.19
C ILE A 29 -34.81 3.78 -14.62
N ALA A 30 -34.38 2.53 -14.79
CA ALA A 30 -34.44 1.80 -16.04
C ALA A 30 -35.27 0.54 -15.85
N SER A 31 -36.19 0.29 -16.79
CA SER A 31 -37.07 -0.89 -16.75
C SER A 31 -36.44 -2.13 -17.44
N CYS A 32 -35.31 -1.93 -18.15
CA CYS A 32 -34.60 -2.99 -18.89
C CYS A 32 -33.10 -2.75 -18.93
N THR A 33 -32.34 -3.79 -19.25
CA THR A 33 -30.86 -3.73 -19.33
C THR A 33 -30.38 -2.83 -20.47
N THR A 34 -31.14 -2.73 -21.58
CA THR A 34 -30.76 -1.86 -22.72
C THR A 34 -30.74 -0.38 -22.35
N ASP A 35 -31.66 0.06 -21.50
CA ASP A 35 -31.67 1.44 -21.01
C ASP A 35 -30.51 1.72 -20.06
N ALA A 36 -30.07 0.70 -19.29
CA ALA A 36 -28.94 0.77 -18.39
C ALA A 36 -27.58 0.81 -19.12
N LEU A 37 -27.56 0.46 -20.42
CA LEU A 37 -26.34 0.47 -21.23
C LEU A 37 -26.06 1.82 -21.92
N LYS A 38 -26.80 2.87 -21.62
CA LYS A 38 -26.51 4.26 -22.06
C LYS A 38 -25.22 4.79 -21.43
N ASP A 39 -24.60 5.78 -22.06
CA ASP A 39 -23.26 6.28 -21.67
C ASP A 39 -23.26 7.25 -20.46
N ASP A 40 -24.10 7.01 -19.47
CA ASP A 40 -24.12 7.75 -18.22
C ASP A 40 -23.24 7.10 -17.15
N LYS A 41 -22.69 7.94 -16.28
CA LYS A 41 -21.88 7.49 -15.14
C LYS A 41 -22.73 7.49 -13.88
N PHE A 42 -22.77 6.36 -13.21
CA PHE A 42 -23.45 6.19 -11.94
C PHE A 42 -22.46 5.78 -10.85
N ASP A 43 -22.70 6.27 -9.64
CA ASP A 43 -21.90 5.87 -8.46
C ASP A 43 -22.37 4.50 -7.94
N VAL A 44 -23.67 4.25 -8.02
CA VAL A 44 -24.33 3.02 -7.56
C VAL A 44 -25.26 2.49 -8.63
N VAL A 45 -25.29 1.18 -8.80
CA VAL A 45 -26.24 0.46 -9.64
C VAL A 45 -26.99 -0.56 -8.80
N LEU A 46 -28.29 -0.43 -8.70
CA LEU A 46 -29.18 -1.41 -8.11
C LEU A 46 -29.76 -2.25 -9.23
N LEU A 47 -29.38 -3.53 -9.29
CA LEU A 47 -29.66 -4.40 -10.43
C LEU A 47 -30.55 -5.57 -10.03
N SER A 48 -31.78 -5.62 -10.51
CA SER A 48 -32.66 -6.77 -10.33
C SER A 48 -32.19 -7.96 -11.15
N THR A 49 -32.05 -9.13 -10.51
CA THR A 49 -31.77 -10.39 -11.19
C THR A 49 -33.04 -11.08 -11.72
N GLY A 50 -34.21 -10.51 -11.44
CA GLY A 50 -35.52 -11.00 -11.94
C GLY A 50 -35.90 -10.52 -13.35
N LEU A 51 -34.96 -9.92 -14.09
CA LEU A 51 -35.19 -9.43 -15.45
C LEU A 51 -35.19 -10.60 -16.43
N ILE A 52 -36.32 -11.19 -16.66
CA ILE A 52 -36.49 -12.39 -17.49
C ILE A 52 -36.08 -12.10 -18.94
N GLY A 53 -35.22 -12.98 -19.49
CA GLY A 53 -34.78 -12.88 -20.88
C GLY A 53 -33.77 -11.77 -21.18
N GLN A 54 -33.23 -11.11 -20.17
CA GLN A 54 -32.26 -10.03 -20.32
C GLN A 54 -30.88 -10.43 -19.73
N ASP A 55 -29.81 -10.06 -20.46
CA ASP A 55 -28.44 -10.31 -20.02
C ASP A 55 -27.96 -9.18 -19.10
N PHE A 56 -28.14 -9.35 -17.81
CA PHE A 56 -27.67 -8.39 -16.82
C PHE A 56 -26.15 -8.42 -16.58
N TYR A 57 -25.44 -9.43 -17.09
CA TYR A 57 -23.97 -9.49 -17.00
C TYR A 57 -23.28 -8.37 -17.80
N GLN A 58 -23.90 -7.92 -18.90
CA GLN A 58 -23.40 -6.77 -19.65
C GLN A 58 -23.46 -5.49 -18.81
N VAL A 59 -24.51 -5.34 -17.99
CA VAL A 59 -24.64 -4.21 -17.06
C VAL A 59 -23.55 -4.24 -16.00
N ILE A 60 -23.30 -5.41 -15.39
CA ILE A 60 -22.21 -5.59 -14.41
C ILE A 60 -20.86 -5.21 -15.02
N LYS A 61 -20.57 -5.68 -16.22
CA LYS A 61 -19.31 -5.39 -16.92
C LYS A 61 -19.18 -3.90 -17.24
N LYS A 62 -20.24 -3.25 -17.74
CA LYS A 62 -20.24 -1.83 -18.09
C LYS A 62 -20.01 -0.95 -16.86
N HIS A 63 -20.71 -1.25 -15.77
CA HIS A 63 -20.66 -0.48 -14.53
C HIS A 63 -19.66 -1.01 -13.50
N SER A 64 -18.62 -1.71 -13.94
CA SER A 64 -17.59 -2.32 -13.05
C SER A 64 -16.86 -1.34 -12.11
N ARG A 65 -16.96 -0.03 -12.36
CA ARG A 65 -16.41 1.02 -11.49
C ARG A 65 -17.41 1.55 -10.47
N SER A 66 -18.70 1.26 -10.66
CA SER A 66 -19.79 1.63 -9.77
C SER A 66 -19.91 0.61 -8.62
N ILE A 67 -20.63 0.96 -7.57
CA ILE A 67 -21.08 -0.01 -6.56
C ILE A 67 -22.29 -0.75 -7.12
N ILE A 68 -22.22 -2.06 -7.29
CA ILE A 68 -23.31 -2.86 -7.87
C ILE A 68 -23.92 -3.73 -6.78
N ILE A 69 -25.18 -3.44 -6.41
CA ILE A 69 -25.96 -4.23 -5.45
C ILE A 69 -27.10 -4.93 -6.20
N LEU A 70 -27.14 -6.25 -6.09
CA LEU A 70 -28.17 -7.05 -6.71
C LEU A 70 -29.46 -7.03 -5.89
N LEU A 71 -30.60 -6.81 -6.54
CA LEU A 71 -31.92 -6.94 -5.94
C LEU A 71 -32.47 -8.33 -6.31
N ILE A 72 -32.52 -9.25 -5.34
CA ILE A 72 -32.84 -10.66 -5.58
C ILE A 72 -34.16 -11.06 -4.90
N SER A 73 -34.91 -11.98 -5.49
CA SER A 73 -36.09 -12.56 -4.87
C SER A 73 -35.77 -13.83 -4.05
N TYR A 74 -34.75 -14.58 -4.46
CA TYR A 74 -34.27 -15.78 -3.77
C TYR A 74 -32.77 -15.97 -3.99
N ILE A 75 -32.13 -16.70 -3.10
CA ILE A 75 -30.70 -16.99 -3.15
C ILE A 75 -30.46 -18.26 -3.98
N SER A 76 -29.65 -18.14 -5.03
CA SER A 76 -29.17 -19.24 -5.86
C SER A 76 -27.80 -18.93 -6.45
N ASN A 77 -27.22 -19.91 -7.14
CA ASN A 77 -25.99 -19.64 -7.89
C ASN A 77 -26.18 -18.58 -8.98
N ASP A 78 -27.34 -18.59 -9.65
CA ASP A 78 -27.60 -17.70 -10.77
C ASP A 78 -28.00 -16.28 -10.32
N THR A 79 -28.62 -16.14 -9.16
CA THR A 79 -29.06 -14.83 -8.65
C THR A 79 -28.01 -14.15 -7.78
N VAL A 80 -27.03 -14.91 -7.20
CA VAL A 80 -26.01 -14.37 -6.29
C VAL A 80 -24.60 -14.79 -6.69
N SER A 81 -24.28 -16.11 -6.64
CA SER A 81 -22.87 -16.54 -6.72
C SER A 81 -22.21 -16.17 -8.05
N ASN A 82 -22.89 -16.39 -9.17
CA ASN A 82 -22.36 -16.09 -10.50
C ASN A 82 -22.27 -14.59 -10.77
N PRO A 83 -23.30 -13.76 -10.45
CA PRO A 83 -23.20 -12.30 -10.58
C PRO A 83 -22.12 -11.65 -9.70
N ILE A 84 -21.92 -12.12 -8.46
CA ILE A 84 -20.83 -11.67 -7.58
C ILE A 84 -19.47 -11.99 -8.22
N LYS A 85 -19.28 -13.22 -8.72
CA LYS A 85 -18.05 -13.59 -9.46
C LYS A 85 -17.85 -12.76 -10.72
N ALA A 86 -18.93 -12.29 -11.34
CA ALA A 86 -18.88 -11.42 -12.53
C ALA A 86 -18.56 -9.95 -12.20
N GLY A 87 -18.56 -9.55 -10.91
CA GLY A 87 -18.16 -8.23 -10.48
C GLY A 87 -19.22 -7.40 -9.75
N ALA A 88 -20.35 -7.99 -9.37
CA ALA A 88 -21.29 -7.34 -8.44
C ALA A 88 -20.67 -7.33 -7.02
N ASP A 89 -20.90 -6.23 -6.27
CA ASP A 89 -20.28 -6.04 -4.96
C ASP A 89 -21.05 -6.76 -3.84
N ASP A 90 -22.39 -6.77 -3.90
CA ASP A 90 -23.23 -7.41 -2.87
C ASP A 90 -24.66 -7.64 -3.42
N TYR A 91 -25.51 -8.20 -2.58
CA TYR A 91 -26.93 -8.39 -2.87
C TYR A 91 -27.81 -7.99 -1.68
N ILE A 92 -29.09 -7.75 -1.98
CA ILE A 92 -30.13 -7.59 -0.98
C ILE A 92 -31.37 -8.38 -1.41
N GLN A 93 -31.96 -9.13 -0.49
CA GLN A 93 -33.13 -9.95 -0.79
C GLN A 93 -34.42 -9.19 -0.54
N LYS A 94 -35.32 -9.24 -1.53
CA LYS A 94 -36.68 -8.70 -1.43
C LYS A 94 -37.59 -9.60 -0.58
N PRO A 95 -38.43 -9.02 0.30
CA PRO A 95 -38.55 -7.61 0.64
C PRO A 95 -37.47 -7.15 1.59
N PHE A 96 -37.00 -5.89 1.50
CA PHE A 96 -35.94 -5.33 2.34
C PHE A 96 -36.32 -3.95 2.88
N MET A 97 -35.64 -3.54 3.93
CA MET A 97 -35.72 -2.18 4.47
C MET A 97 -34.76 -1.27 3.73
N ILE A 98 -35.20 -0.04 3.43
CA ILE A 98 -34.36 0.91 2.69
C ILE A 98 -33.09 1.29 3.46
N GLU A 99 -33.18 1.32 4.79
CA GLU A 99 -32.05 1.63 5.69
C GLU A 99 -30.93 0.58 5.55
N GLU A 100 -31.30 -0.69 5.31
CA GLU A 100 -30.33 -1.74 5.05
C GLU A 100 -29.61 -1.51 3.72
N LEU A 101 -30.35 -1.14 2.67
CA LEU A 101 -29.79 -0.80 1.37
C LEU A 101 -28.82 0.40 1.49
N VAL A 102 -29.23 1.47 2.18
CA VAL A 102 -28.40 2.66 2.42
C VAL A 102 -27.14 2.30 3.19
N ARG A 103 -27.25 1.44 4.22
CA ARG A 103 -26.10 0.97 4.98
C ARG A 103 -25.11 0.21 4.10
N LYS A 104 -25.60 -0.68 3.22
CA LYS A 104 -24.74 -1.41 2.25
C LYS A 104 -24.05 -0.44 1.29
N ILE A 105 -24.76 0.53 0.72
CA ILE A 105 -24.18 1.55 -0.17
C ILE A 105 -23.05 2.29 0.53
N LYS A 106 -23.26 2.81 1.73
CA LYS A 106 -22.24 3.53 2.51
C LYS A 106 -21.02 2.66 2.85
N LEU A 107 -21.23 1.39 3.15
CA LEU A 107 -20.15 0.43 3.41
C LEU A 107 -19.25 0.28 2.17
N PHE A 108 -19.83 0.03 1.01
CA PHE A 108 -19.07 -0.15 -0.23
C PHE A 108 -18.45 1.15 -0.75
N GLU A 109 -19.10 2.31 -0.51
CA GLU A 109 -18.49 3.62 -0.77
C GLU A 109 -17.20 3.79 0.02
N SER A 110 -17.23 3.53 1.31
CA SER A 110 -16.06 3.58 2.18
C SER A 110 -14.99 2.57 1.75
N TYR A 111 -15.40 1.34 1.43
CA TYR A 111 -14.50 0.29 0.98
C TYR A 111 -13.78 0.68 -0.34
N LYS A 112 -14.50 1.13 -1.37
CA LYS A 112 -13.90 1.56 -2.64
C LYS A 112 -12.96 2.76 -2.46
N LYS A 113 -13.32 3.69 -1.57
CA LYS A 113 -12.43 4.81 -1.21
C LYS A 113 -11.13 4.31 -0.59
N TYR A 114 -11.20 3.40 0.38
CA TYR A 114 -10.00 2.81 1.01
C TYR A 114 -9.18 1.97 0.02
N GLU A 115 -9.82 1.26 -0.90
CA GLU A 115 -9.12 0.51 -1.94
C GLU A 115 -8.27 1.44 -2.84
N ILE A 116 -8.83 2.57 -3.27
CA ILE A 116 -8.10 3.57 -4.07
C ILE A 116 -6.96 4.17 -3.26
N LEU A 117 -7.20 4.55 -2.01
CA LEU A 117 -6.18 5.11 -1.12
C LEU A 117 -5.04 4.11 -0.88
N ASN A 118 -5.37 2.84 -0.62
CA ASN A 118 -4.37 1.79 -0.42
C ASN A 118 -3.52 1.58 -1.68
N LYS A 119 -4.11 1.55 -2.86
CA LYS A 119 -3.37 1.47 -4.14
C LYS A 119 -2.43 2.67 -4.32
N THR A 120 -2.89 3.86 -3.95
CA THR A 120 -2.07 5.08 -4.02
C THR A 120 -0.89 5.01 -3.06
N TYR A 121 -1.14 4.66 -1.79
CA TYR A 121 -0.09 4.51 -0.78
C TYR A 121 0.91 3.41 -1.16
N GLN A 122 0.41 2.28 -1.65
CA GLN A 122 1.27 1.20 -2.14
C GLN A 122 2.20 1.68 -3.26
N SER A 123 1.68 2.42 -4.24
CA SER A 123 2.49 2.96 -5.34
C SER A 123 3.56 3.95 -4.84
N LEU A 124 3.22 4.80 -3.86
CA LEU A 124 4.18 5.72 -3.24
C LEU A 124 5.28 4.97 -2.49
N ILE A 125 4.91 3.98 -1.67
CA ILE A 125 5.87 3.17 -0.92
C ILE A 125 6.75 2.33 -1.87
N GLU A 126 6.19 1.77 -2.94
CA GLU A 126 6.99 1.04 -3.93
C GLU A 126 8.01 1.95 -4.64
N SER A 127 7.68 3.22 -4.87
CA SER A 127 8.64 4.20 -5.38
C SER A 127 9.76 4.47 -4.39
N PHE A 128 9.44 4.60 -3.11
CA PHE A 128 10.40 4.74 -2.02
C PHE A 128 11.33 3.51 -1.93
N VAL A 129 10.78 2.31 -1.90
CA VAL A 129 11.53 1.04 -1.83
C VAL A 129 12.46 0.85 -3.03
N LYS A 130 12.08 1.32 -4.22
CA LYS A 130 12.97 1.30 -5.40
C LYS A 130 14.20 2.19 -5.24
N THR A 131 14.10 3.25 -4.45
CA THR A 131 15.21 4.17 -4.14
C THR A 131 16.15 3.53 -3.12
N TYR A 132 15.63 2.93 -2.07
CA TYR A 132 16.39 2.30 -0.99
C TYR A 132 16.45 0.78 -1.18
N LYS A 133 17.28 0.35 -2.15
CA LYS A 133 17.43 -1.07 -2.49
C LYS A 133 18.06 -1.85 -1.35
N THR A 134 17.37 -2.86 -0.87
CA THR A 134 17.88 -3.80 0.12
C THR A 134 18.53 -5.02 -0.53
N PRO A 135 19.46 -5.71 0.15
CA PRO A 135 19.98 -6.98 -0.34
C PRO A 135 18.87 -8.00 -0.55
N LYS A 136 19.05 -8.89 -1.52
CA LYS A 136 18.11 -10.02 -1.71
C LYS A 136 18.22 -10.95 -0.49
N TYR A 137 17.10 -11.23 0.12
CA TYR A 137 17.00 -12.08 1.30
C TYR A 137 15.90 -13.14 1.11
N ASP A 138 16.10 -14.33 1.65
CA ASP A 138 15.07 -15.37 1.70
C ASP A 138 14.21 -15.15 2.96
N PHE A 139 13.17 -14.33 2.81
CA PHE A 139 12.32 -13.94 3.94
C PHE A 139 11.62 -15.11 4.64
N LYS A 140 11.45 -16.25 3.96
CA LYS A 140 10.84 -17.44 4.56
C LYS A 140 11.71 -18.10 5.63
N LYS A 141 13.02 -17.81 5.63
CA LYS A 141 13.97 -18.32 6.63
C LYS A 141 14.08 -17.42 7.86
N LEU A 142 13.58 -16.19 7.76
CA LEU A 142 13.69 -15.21 8.84
C LEU A 142 12.51 -15.37 9.80
N ARG A 143 12.81 -15.62 11.06
CA ARG A 143 11.78 -15.81 12.11
C ARG A 143 11.72 -14.59 13.02
N MET A 144 10.52 -14.13 13.29
CA MET A 144 10.28 -13.10 14.30
C MET A 144 10.38 -13.69 15.71
N PRO A 145 10.88 -12.92 16.68
CA PRO A 145 11.41 -11.56 16.53
C PRO A 145 12.82 -11.54 15.92
N PHE A 146 13.14 -10.48 15.13
CA PHE A 146 14.49 -10.27 14.60
C PHE A 146 14.89 -8.79 14.59
N LEU A 147 16.21 -8.56 14.54
CA LEU A 147 16.83 -7.24 14.53
C LEU A 147 17.38 -6.88 13.15
N ILE A 148 17.05 -5.68 12.68
CA ILE A 148 17.68 -5.07 11.50
C ILE A 148 18.70 -4.04 11.99
N VAL A 149 19.93 -4.17 11.55
CA VAL A 149 21.02 -3.21 11.83
C VAL A 149 21.35 -2.47 10.54
N THR A 150 21.23 -1.15 10.54
CA THR A 150 21.56 -0.30 9.39
C THR A 150 21.84 1.12 9.85
N ASP A 151 22.76 1.80 9.16
CA ASP A 151 23.10 3.20 9.41
C ASP A 151 22.02 4.20 8.92
N LYS A 152 21.02 3.74 8.15
CA LYS A 152 19.94 4.57 7.61
C LYS A 152 18.59 3.86 7.72
N ASN A 153 17.71 4.42 8.53
CA ASN A 153 16.37 3.87 8.80
C ASN A 153 15.59 3.53 7.53
N GLN A 154 15.74 4.32 6.46
CA GLN A 154 15.04 4.11 5.19
C GLN A 154 15.30 2.73 4.56
N TYR A 155 16.48 2.13 4.80
CA TYR A 155 16.77 0.78 4.32
C TYR A 155 16.10 -0.28 5.18
N ALA A 156 15.99 -0.07 6.49
CA ALA A 156 15.20 -0.93 7.36
C ALA A 156 13.72 -0.89 6.98
N ASP A 157 13.15 0.31 6.76
CA ASP A 157 11.76 0.52 6.32
C ASP A 157 11.49 -0.20 4.99
N SER A 158 12.40 -0.05 4.03
CA SER A 158 12.32 -0.73 2.74
C SER A 158 12.38 -2.27 2.88
N PHE A 159 13.23 -2.78 3.77
CA PHE A 159 13.35 -4.21 4.05
C PHE A 159 12.07 -4.76 4.68
N VAL A 160 11.54 -4.07 5.69
CA VAL A 160 10.30 -4.47 6.40
C VAL A 160 9.11 -4.45 5.44
N PHE A 161 9.00 -3.44 4.59
CA PHE A 161 7.95 -3.40 3.58
C PHE A 161 8.01 -4.60 2.62
N ASN A 162 9.21 -4.94 2.11
CA ASN A 162 9.39 -6.09 1.22
C ASN A 162 9.10 -7.41 1.95
N TYR A 163 9.52 -7.54 3.22
CA TYR A 163 9.23 -8.68 4.08
C TYR A 163 7.72 -8.88 4.24
N ALA A 164 7.00 -7.83 4.62
CA ALA A 164 5.55 -7.86 4.80
C ALA A 164 4.81 -8.20 3.50
N LYS A 165 5.24 -7.59 2.37
CA LYS A 165 4.65 -7.81 1.05
C LYS A 165 4.82 -9.25 0.57
N GLU A 166 6.02 -9.83 0.69
CA GLU A 166 6.30 -11.19 0.20
C GLU A 166 5.58 -12.26 1.03
N LEU A 167 5.47 -12.05 2.34
CA LEU A 167 4.80 -12.98 3.24
C LEU A 167 3.31 -12.70 3.42
N ASN A 168 2.78 -11.67 2.74
CA ASN A 168 1.39 -11.22 2.84
C ASN A 168 0.94 -10.95 4.29
N LEU A 169 1.78 -10.21 5.03
CA LEU A 169 1.55 -9.83 6.42
C LEU A 169 1.16 -8.35 6.50
N ALA A 170 0.28 -8.01 7.43
CA ALA A 170 0.05 -6.63 7.84
C ALA A 170 1.05 -6.25 8.93
N TYR A 171 1.38 -4.96 9.08
CA TYR A 171 2.20 -4.49 10.19
C TYR A 171 1.81 -3.10 10.63
N GLU A 172 2.10 -2.82 11.90
CA GLU A 172 1.95 -1.50 12.51
C GLU A 172 3.34 -0.99 12.89
N ILE A 173 3.60 0.30 12.61
CA ILE A 173 4.84 0.96 13.05
C ILE A 173 4.54 1.61 14.39
N ILE A 174 5.37 1.32 15.40
CA ILE A 174 5.22 1.86 16.74
C ILE A 174 6.50 2.60 17.14
N ASP A 175 6.33 3.79 17.68
CA ASP A 175 7.39 4.51 18.37
C ASP A 175 7.49 4.02 19.82
N LEU A 176 8.71 3.80 20.29
CA LEU A 176 8.99 3.30 21.65
C LEU A 176 8.51 4.23 22.77
N ASP A 177 8.35 5.51 22.47
CA ASP A 177 7.87 6.51 23.42
C ASP A 177 6.34 6.47 23.64
N SER A 178 5.61 5.58 22.96
CA SER A 178 4.16 5.45 23.13
C SER A 178 3.80 4.73 24.43
N GLU A 179 2.94 5.33 25.25
CA GLU A 179 2.52 4.81 26.58
C GLU A 179 1.87 3.41 26.55
N ASN A 180 1.46 2.91 25.37
CA ASN A 180 0.68 1.67 25.21
C ASN A 180 1.42 0.55 24.44
N THR A 181 2.72 0.65 24.23
CA THR A 181 3.50 -0.30 23.39
C THR A 181 3.34 -1.75 23.86
N ALA A 182 3.40 -2.01 25.16
CA ALA A 182 3.26 -3.37 25.73
C ALA A 182 1.88 -3.99 25.49
N ASP A 183 0.82 -3.19 25.56
CA ASP A 183 -0.56 -3.66 25.36
C ASP A 183 -0.82 -3.91 23.87
N ILE A 184 -0.27 -3.10 22.97
CA ILE A 184 -0.37 -3.31 21.52
C ILE A 184 0.34 -4.60 21.13
N ILE A 185 1.54 -4.86 21.65
CA ILE A 185 2.30 -6.09 21.39
C ILE A 185 1.53 -7.34 21.83
N LYS A 186 0.89 -7.30 22.99
CA LYS A 186 0.12 -8.44 23.53
C LYS A 186 -1.17 -8.73 22.75
N ASN A 187 -1.75 -7.71 22.11
CA ASN A 187 -3.05 -7.80 21.42
C ASN A 187 -2.92 -7.83 19.89
N LEU A 188 -1.81 -8.33 19.37
CA LEU A 188 -1.56 -8.46 17.92
C LEU A 188 -2.63 -9.29 17.21
N LYS A 189 -3.07 -8.81 16.06
CA LYS A 189 -4.01 -9.54 15.20
C LYS A 189 -3.31 -10.70 14.48
N PRO A 190 -4.04 -11.78 14.16
CA PRO A 190 -3.50 -12.84 13.31
C PRO A 190 -2.96 -12.30 11.98
N ASN A 191 -1.85 -12.87 11.51
CA ASN A 191 -1.16 -12.45 10.28
C ASN A 191 -0.67 -10.99 10.27
N SER A 192 -0.34 -10.46 11.45
CA SER A 192 0.27 -9.15 11.58
C SER A 192 1.49 -9.18 12.50
N PHE A 193 2.34 -8.15 12.40
CA PHE A 193 3.49 -7.95 13.28
C PHE A 193 3.66 -6.46 13.59
N ILE A 194 4.50 -6.16 14.56
CA ILE A 194 4.88 -4.80 14.94
C ILE A 194 6.28 -4.52 14.42
N TYR A 195 6.46 -3.36 13.83
CA TYR A 195 7.76 -2.84 13.47
C TYR A 195 8.12 -1.67 14.38
N ILE A 196 9.24 -1.79 15.06
CA ILE A 196 9.77 -0.80 16.01
C ILE A 196 11.05 -0.22 15.45
N THR A 197 11.07 1.09 15.28
CA THR A 197 12.21 1.84 14.74
C THR A 197 13.11 2.37 15.85
N GLU A 198 14.37 2.61 15.53
CA GLU A 198 15.33 3.32 16.41
C GLU A 198 15.47 2.73 17.81
N PHE A 199 15.51 1.39 17.90
CA PHE A 199 15.60 0.67 19.18
C PHE A 199 16.86 1.01 19.99
N ASP A 200 17.91 1.52 19.35
CA ASP A 200 19.13 2.02 20.00
C ASP A 200 18.89 3.23 20.92
N LYS A 201 17.82 4.00 20.70
CA LYS A 201 17.45 5.14 21.57
C LYS A 201 16.91 4.70 22.94
N LEU A 202 16.47 3.46 23.07
CA LEU A 202 16.00 2.93 24.34
C LEU A 202 17.17 2.80 25.34
N LYS A 203 16.92 3.21 26.60
CA LYS A 203 17.93 3.09 27.68
C LYS A 203 18.30 1.63 27.92
N ALA A 204 19.56 1.34 28.27
CA ALA A 204 20.06 -0.02 28.42
C ALA A 204 19.22 -0.84 29.42
N ASP A 205 18.87 -0.28 30.56
CA ASP A 205 18.07 -0.96 31.60
C ASP A 205 16.67 -1.37 31.13
N SER A 206 16.09 -0.58 30.21
CA SER A 206 14.76 -0.86 29.65
C SER A 206 14.81 -1.83 28.46
N ARG A 207 16.00 -2.03 27.85
CA ARG A 207 16.15 -2.93 26.69
C ARG A 207 15.95 -4.39 27.05
N ASP A 208 16.54 -4.84 28.15
CA ASP A 208 16.44 -6.24 28.58
C ASP A 208 15.00 -6.59 28.96
N GLU A 209 14.32 -5.70 29.63
CA GLU A 209 12.90 -5.86 29.98
C GLU A 209 12.03 -5.95 28.72
N PHE A 210 12.29 -5.07 27.74
CA PHE A 210 11.60 -5.07 26.47
C PHE A 210 11.90 -6.32 25.63
N LEU A 211 13.16 -6.77 25.55
CA LEU A 211 13.54 -7.98 24.84
C LEU A 211 12.86 -9.23 25.40
N ASN A 212 12.70 -9.30 26.72
CA ASN A 212 11.91 -10.36 27.38
C ASN A 212 10.43 -10.31 26.97
N LEU A 213 9.85 -9.12 26.84
CA LEU A 213 8.47 -8.93 26.42
C LEU A 213 8.23 -9.44 24.99
N ILE A 214 9.17 -9.20 24.05
CA ILE A 214 9.01 -9.55 22.63
C ILE A 214 9.48 -10.95 22.29
N SER A 215 10.11 -11.70 23.19
CA SER A 215 10.79 -12.96 22.91
C SER A 215 9.97 -14.02 22.17
N ASN A 216 8.63 -13.99 22.30
CA ASN A 216 7.70 -14.90 21.63
C ASN A 216 6.64 -14.15 20.83
N GLN A 217 6.91 -12.92 20.43
CA GLN A 217 5.95 -12.07 19.73
C GLN A 217 6.39 -11.81 18.28
N ASN A 218 5.43 -11.51 17.43
CA ASN A 218 5.70 -11.13 16.05
C ASN A 218 6.16 -9.66 16.01
N VAL A 219 7.44 -9.43 16.24
CA VAL A 219 8.04 -8.10 16.32
C VAL A 219 9.30 -8.05 15.45
N VAL A 220 9.45 -6.97 14.73
CA VAL A 220 10.68 -6.59 14.01
C VAL A 220 11.20 -5.30 14.64
N ILE A 221 12.47 -5.27 14.98
CA ILE A 221 13.12 -4.07 15.52
C ILE A 221 14.23 -3.60 14.58
N SER A 222 14.42 -2.30 14.44
CA SER A 222 15.58 -1.72 13.75
C SER A 222 16.42 -0.86 14.68
N SER A 223 17.72 -0.84 14.42
CA SER A 223 18.70 -0.10 15.18
C SER A 223 19.78 0.46 14.25
N ASN A 224 20.26 1.66 14.55
CA ASN A 224 21.38 2.27 13.83
C ASN A 224 22.76 1.74 14.31
N VAL A 225 22.78 1.02 15.43
CA VAL A 225 23.98 0.45 16.04
C VAL A 225 23.79 -1.04 16.29
N ASP A 226 24.83 -1.83 16.10
CA ASP A 226 24.79 -3.24 16.50
C ASP A 226 24.84 -3.37 18.03
N LEU A 227 23.68 -3.72 18.60
CA LEU A 227 23.47 -3.82 20.04
C LEU A 227 23.95 -5.15 20.65
N ASN A 228 24.61 -6.03 19.86
CA ASN A 228 25.10 -7.35 20.30
C ASN A 228 24.04 -8.21 21.04
N ILE A 229 22.80 -8.15 20.62
CA ILE A 229 21.71 -8.96 21.18
C ILE A 229 21.88 -10.42 20.72
N LEU A 230 22.15 -11.34 21.67
CA LEU A 230 22.55 -12.71 21.38
C LEU A 230 21.39 -13.63 20.93
N ASN A 231 20.16 -13.32 21.28
CA ASN A 231 19.01 -14.24 21.13
C ASN A 231 18.05 -13.86 19.99
N LEU A 232 18.43 -12.92 19.12
CA LEU A 232 17.63 -12.53 17.95
C LEU A 232 18.37 -12.80 16.66
N ASP A 233 17.63 -13.29 15.66
CA ASP A 233 18.13 -13.31 14.29
C ASP A 233 18.48 -11.88 13.87
N LYS A 234 19.60 -11.71 13.18
CA LYS A 234 20.12 -10.39 12.84
C LYS A 234 20.28 -10.23 11.33
N VAL A 235 19.73 -9.14 10.82
CA VAL A 235 19.88 -8.72 9.42
C VAL A 235 20.71 -7.45 9.39
N ILE A 236 21.91 -7.52 8.82
CA ILE A 236 22.80 -6.36 8.70
C ILE A 236 22.66 -5.81 7.27
N ILE A 237 22.25 -4.57 7.14
CA ILE A 237 22.14 -3.87 5.87
C ILE A 237 23.22 -2.79 5.81
N ASN A 238 24.33 -3.13 5.17
CA ASN A 238 25.41 -2.18 4.93
C ASN A 238 25.01 -1.29 3.75
N THR A 239 24.81 -0.02 4.00
CA THR A 239 24.54 0.94 2.94
C THR A 239 25.87 1.33 2.30
N ASN A 240 26.24 0.61 1.23
CA ASN A 240 27.38 1.01 0.39
C ASN A 240 27.09 2.24 -0.48
N ASP A 241 25.97 2.89 -0.25
CA ASP A 241 25.70 4.17 -0.85
C ASP A 241 26.63 5.19 -0.19
N LYS A 242 27.77 5.42 -0.85
CA LYS A 242 28.59 6.62 -0.67
C LYS A 242 27.82 7.86 -1.16
N GLY A 243 26.50 7.93 -0.86
CA GLY A 243 25.76 9.16 -0.93
C GLY A 243 26.33 10.13 0.09
N LEU A 244 26.46 11.38 -0.28
CA LEU A 244 26.81 12.45 0.64
C LEU A 244 25.88 12.34 1.85
N GLN A 245 26.42 12.03 3.02
CA GLN A 245 25.70 12.18 4.27
C GLN A 245 25.43 13.68 4.39
N ALA A 246 24.18 14.07 4.61
CA ALA A 246 23.79 15.48 4.70
C ALA A 246 24.53 16.24 5.81
N ASP A 247 25.12 15.51 6.75
CA ASP A 247 25.82 16.03 7.92
C ASP A 247 27.36 15.98 7.81
N GLU A 248 27.92 15.42 6.74
CA GLU A 248 29.38 15.37 6.54
C GLU A 248 29.81 16.47 5.56
N ILE A 249 30.59 17.43 6.06
CA ILE A 249 31.23 18.44 5.21
C ILE A 249 32.43 17.76 4.54
N LEU A 250 32.22 17.31 3.30
CA LEU A 250 33.30 16.78 2.47
C LEU A 250 34.24 17.90 2.01
N THR A 251 35.50 17.57 1.87
CA THR A 251 36.40 18.44 1.12
C THR A 251 35.97 18.55 -0.34
N ILE A 252 36.32 19.62 -1.02
CA ILE A 252 36.01 19.82 -2.44
C ILE A 252 36.48 18.63 -3.29
N ASP A 253 37.64 18.05 -2.96
CA ASP A 253 38.20 16.92 -3.68
C ASP A 253 37.35 15.65 -3.48
N GLU A 254 36.92 15.36 -2.26
CA GLU A 254 36.05 14.21 -1.94
C GLU A 254 34.68 14.38 -2.58
N TYR A 255 34.14 15.60 -2.56
CA TYR A 255 32.87 15.89 -3.24
C TYR A 255 32.96 15.61 -4.75
N VAL A 256 34.00 16.12 -5.41
CA VAL A 256 34.18 15.89 -6.84
C VAL A 256 34.43 14.41 -7.16
N LYS A 257 35.20 13.70 -6.33
CA LYS A 257 35.40 12.25 -6.43
C LYS A 257 34.05 11.52 -6.35
N HIS A 258 33.22 11.86 -5.38
CA HIS A 258 31.90 11.27 -5.20
C HIS A 258 31.00 11.51 -6.42
N MET A 259 30.94 12.74 -6.91
CA MET A 259 30.14 13.10 -8.09
C MET A 259 30.61 12.37 -9.36
N ILE A 260 31.91 12.16 -9.53
CA ILE A 260 32.45 11.36 -10.64
C ILE A 260 31.95 9.91 -10.54
N LEU A 261 32.03 9.31 -9.36
CA LEU A 261 31.59 7.92 -9.15
C LEU A 261 30.09 7.72 -9.38
N CYS A 262 29.28 8.68 -8.92
CA CYS A 262 27.81 8.60 -9.09
C CYS A 262 27.33 8.77 -10.54
N TYR A 263 28.02 9.60 -11.31
CA TYR A 263 27.49 10.07 -12.59
C TYR A 263 28.32 9.74 -13.83
N GLN A 264 29.46 9.06 -13.68
CA GLN A 264 30.35 8.70 -14.80
C GLN A 264 29.70 7.79 -15.85
N ASP A 265 28.70 6.97 -15.46
CA ASP A 265 28.00 6.06 -16.34
C ASP A 265 26.75 6.75 -16.99
N THR A 266 26.32 7.87 -16.42
CA THR A 266 25.15 8.64 -16.86
C THR A 266 25.52 9.78 -17.81
N PHE A 267 26.66 10.47 -17.55
CA PHE A 267 27.06 11.65 -18.30
C PHE A 267 28.43 11.45 -18.98
N THR A 268 28.60 12.11 -20.13
CA THR A 268 29.93 12.24 -20.76
C THR A 268 30.82 13.16 -19.92
N ASP A 269 32.16 12.99 -20.04
CA ASP A 269 33.09 13.85 -19.30
C ASP A 269 32.95 15.32 -19.64
N THR A 270 32.50 15.64 -20.85
CA THR A 270 32.19 17.00 -21.27
C THR A 270 30.98 17.57 -20.51
N GLU A 271 29.92 16.79 -20.36
CA GLU A 271 28.72 17.18 -19.66
C GLU A 271 28.96 17.21 -18.15
N LEU A 272 29.65 16.21 -17.62
CA LEU A 272 29.97 16.13 -16.18
C LEU A 272 30.87 17.31 -15.73
N SER A 273 31.88 17.66 -16.53
CA SER A 273 32.73 18.81 -16.23
C SER A 273 31.96 20.13 -16.19
N LYS A 274 31.03 20.34 -17.15
CA LYS A 274 30.15 21.54 -17.17
C LYS A 274 29.27 21.61 -15.92
N ARG A 275 28.65 20.48 -15.53
CA ARG A 275 27.76 20.41 -14.35
C ARG A 275 28.51 20.63 -13.05
N LEU A 276 29.75 20.17 -12.96
CA LEU A 276 30.65 20.42 -11.82
C LEU A 276 31.29 21.79 -11.81
N GLY A 277 31.13 22.61 -12.87
CA GLY A 277 31.76 23.95 -12.98
C GLY A 277 33.28 23.90 -13.11
N ILE A 278 33.86 22.79 -13.60
CA ILE A 278 35.31 22.60 -13.75
C ILE A 278 35.66 22.34 -15.23
N SER A 279 36.96 22.59 -15.59
CA SER A 279 37.42 22.25 -16.93
C SER A 279 37.52 20.71 -17.14
N ARG A 280 37.39 20.25 -18.41
CA ARG A 280 37.61 18.84 -18.75
C ARG A 280 39.00 18.35 -18.32
N LYS A 281 40.02 19.21 -18.41
CA LYS A 281 41.39 18.91 -17.96
C LYS A 281 41.40 18.68 -16.45
N SER A 282 40.77 19.54 -15.68
CA SER A 282 40.66 19.39 -14.21
C SER A 282 39.89 18.12 -13.82
N LEU A 283 38.81 17.79 -14.55
CA LEU A 283 38.08 16.54 -14.32
C LEU A 283 38.98 15.30 -14.58
N TRP A 284 39.75 15.34 -15.66
CA TRP A 284 40.71 14.25 -15.98
C TRP A 284 41.80 14.12 -14.92
N GLU A 285 42.41 15.23 -14.45
CA GLU A 285 43.39 15.24 -13.38
C GLU A 285 42.84 14.66 -12.09
N LYS A 286 41.61 15.00 -11.72
CA LYS A 286 40.93 14.44 -10.54
C LYS A 286 40.63 12.95 -10.70
N ARG A 287 40.21 12.49 -11.89
CA ARG A 287 40.08 11.05 -12.18
C ARG A 287 41.43 10.32 -11.98
N LYS A 288 42.48 10.86 -12.52
CA LYS A 288 43.83 10.27 -12.39
C LYS A 288 44.30 10.24 -10.94
N LYS A 289 44.08 11.30 -10.19
CA LYS A 289 44.45 11.39 -8.76
C LYS A 289 43.74 10.32 -7.91
N HIS A 290 42.53 9.93 -8.28
CA HIS A 290 41.69 9.00 -7.51
C HIS A 290 41.54 7.62 -8.17
N ASP A 291 42.39 7.28 -9.15
CA ASP A 291 42.34 6.01 -9.93
C ASP A 291 40.96 5.65 -10.51
N LEU A 292 40.20 6.68 -10.89
CA LEU A 292 38.84 6.54 -11.44
C LEU A 292 38.88 6.47 -12.98
N THR A 293 39.59 5.50 -13.56
CA THR A 293 39.66 5.33 -15.01
C THR A 293 38.32 4.76 -15.52
N LYS A 294 37.76 5.39 -16.57
CA LYS A 294 36.57 4.83 -17.25
C LYS A 294 36.93 3.50 -17.87
N LYS A 295 36.27 2.41 -17.44
CA LYS A 295 36.31 1.15 -18.20
C LYS A 295 35.69 1.43 -19.56
N LYS A 296 36.48 1.15 -20.65
CA LYS A 296 36.01 1.25 -22.03
C LYS A 296 34.86 0.31 -22.31
#